data_68db1f0ef7262797e13f99a23d6c486e
#
_entry.id   68db1f0ef7262797e13f99a23d6c486e
#
_cell.length_a   1.000
_cell.length_b   1.000
_cell.length_c   1.000
_cell.angle_alpha   90.00
_cell.angle_beta   90.00
_cell.angle_gamma   90.00
#
_symmetry.space_group_name_H-M   'P 1'
#
loop_
_entity.id
_entity.type
_entity.pdbx_description
1 polymer ?
#
loop_
_entity_poly.entity_id
_entity_poly.type
_entity_poly.pdbx_seq_one_letter_code
_entity_poly.pdbx_strand_id
1 'polypeptide(L)'
;GAVHLGVENVHKVGAIGVAGYGWEIKIVDPDGNTVKQGDVGELCLKGPGVMVCYYRDEKATADTLKDGWLYTGDKAMEDEDGFIYLVDRKKDVIITGGENLYPVQIENFLAAHQKIMDVAVIGLPDSRLGEIATAIIQIKDGMTCTEEEINEFCMSLPRYKRPRKIIFADVPRNPTGKIEKPKLRKMYGAEGIVDSQNKS
;
A
#
# COMPACT_ATOMS: atom_id res chain seq x y z
N GLY A 1 -7.15 -9.45 -18.89
CA GLY A 1 -6.83 -9.63 -17.48
C GLY A 1 -8.05 -9.93 -16.64
N ALA A 2 -7.85 -10.27 -15.36
CA ALA A 2 -8.94 -10.58 -14.43
C ALA A 2 -9.82 -9.36 -14.14
N VAL A 3 -9.23 -8.17 -14.18
CA VAL A 3 -9.92 -6.87 -14.02
C VAL A 3 -9.56 -5.98 -15.20
N HIS A 4 -10.52 -5.21 -15.69
CA HIS A 4 -10.27 -4.24 -16.74
C HIS A 4 -11.13 -3.00 -16.58
N LEU A 5 -10.56 -1.84 -16.94
CA LEU A 5 -11.25 -0.56 -17.06
C LEU A 5 -11.51 -0.31 -18.54
N GLY A 6 -12.77 -0.27 -18.98
CA GLY A 6 -13.12 0.10 -20.35
C GLY A 6 -12.77 1.58 -20.63
N VAL A 7 -12.50 1.92 -21.89
CA VAL A 7 -12.16 3.29 -22.30
C VAL A 7 -13.28 4.29 -21.97
N GLU A 8 -14.52 3.83 -21.92
CA GLU A 8 -15.70 4.59 -21.54
C GLU A 8 -15.71 4.97 -20.04
N ASN A 9 -14.91 4.28 -19.22
CA ASN A 9 -14.90 4.42 -17.77
C ASN A 9 -13.68 5.20 -17.24
N VAL A 10 -12.99 5.96 -18.10
CA VAL A 10 -11.80 6.77 -17.71
C VAL A 10 -12.11 7.81 -16.62
N HIS A 11 -13.40 8.16 -16.43
CA HIS A 11 -13.85 9.04 -15.35
C HIS A 11 -13.76 8.40 -13.96
N LYS A 12 -13.64 7.07 -13.88
CA LYS A 12 -13.40 6.31 -12.63
C LYS A 12 -11.91 6.36 -12.25
N VAL A 13 -11.44 7.54 -11.92
CA VAL A 13 -10.03 7.81 -11.61
C VAL A 13 -9.56 6.94 -10.44
N GLY A 14 -8.49 6.18 -10.64
CA GLY A 14 -7.91 5.28 -9.64
C GLY A 14 -8.53 3.88 -9.58
N ALA A 15 -9.66 3.64 -10.26
CA ALA A 15 -10.19 2.30 -10.40
C ALA A 15 -9.31 1.44 -11.32
N ILE A 16 -9.16 0.16 -10.99
CA ILE A 16 -8.53 -0.82 -11.88
C ILE A 16 -9.53 -1.47 -12.83
N GLY A 17 -10.84 -1.24 -12.60
CA GLY A 17 -11.93 -1.70 -13.43
C GLY A 17 -12.89 -2.65 -12.75
N VAL A 18 -13.57 -3.45 -13.56
CA VAL A 18 -14.54 -4.47 -13.15
C VAL A 18 -14.04 -5.87 -13.55
N ALA A 19 -14.71 -6.92 -13.06
CA ALA A 19 -14.39 -8.30 -13.45
C ALA A 19 -14.40 -8.47 -14.98
N GLY A 20 -13.35 -9.07 -15.51
CA GLY A 20 -13.27 -9.47 -16.91
C GLY A 20 -14.19 -10.67 -17.23
N TYR A 21 -14.42 -10.90 -18.51
CA TYR A 21 -15.23 -12.04 -18.96
C TYR A 21 -14.64 -13.37 -18.46
N GLY A 22 -15.46 -14.18 -17.83
CA GLY A 22 -15.05 -15.48 -17.27
C GLY A 22 -14.27 -15.39 -15.97
N TRP A 23 -14.18 -14.20 -15.35
CA TRP A 23 -13.58 -13.99 -14.04
C TRP A 23 -14.63 -13.68 -12.99
N GLU A 24 -14.41 -14.22 -11.80
CA GLU A 24 -15.14 -13.88 -10.59
C GLU A 24 -14.23 -13.11 -9.66
N ILE A 25 -14.77 -12.08 -9.00
CA ILE A 25 -14.07 -11.25 -8.02
C ILE A 25 -14.87 -11.24 -6.73
N LYS A 26 -14.17 -11.29 -5.61
CA LYS A 26 -14.74 -10.97 -4.30
C LYS A 26 -13.71 -10.24 -3.45
N ILE A 27 -14.21 -9.43 -2.53
CA ILE A 27 -13.39 -8.75 -1.53
C ILE A 27 -13.79 -9.33 -0.18
N VAL A 28 -12.80 -9.83 0.59
CA VAL A 28 -13.08 -10.57 1.82
C VAL A 28 -12.38 -9.96 3.04
N ASP A 29 -13.01 -10.16 4.20
CA ASP A 29 -12.44 -9.87 5.51
C ASP A 29 -11.36 -10.92 5.90
N PRO A 30 -10.69 -10.78 7.07
CA PRO A 30 -9.72 -11.78 7.54
C PRO A 30 -10.29 -13.17 7.77
N ASP A 31 -11.59 -13.28 8.03
CA ASP A 31 -12.29 -14.54 8.27
C ASP A 31 -12.76 -15.20 6.97
N GLY A 32 -12.57 -14.53 5.81
CA GLY A 32 -12.92 -15.02 4.48
C GLY A 32 -14.35 -14.71 4.04
N ASN A 33 -15.11 -13.93 4.82
CA ASN A 33 -16.45 -13.49 4.44
C ASN A 33 -16.37 -12.31 3.49
N THR A 34 -17.27 -12.25 2.51
CA THR A 34 -17.38 -11.10 1.60
C THR A 34 -17.75 -9.85 2.40
N VAL A 35 -16.97 -8.79 2.24
CA VAL A 35 -17.25 -7.49 2.86
C VAL A 35 -18.42 -6.79 2.17
N LYS A 36 -18.98 -5.78 2.85
CA LYS A 36 -20.00 -4.92 2.24
C LYS A 36 -19.35 -4.01 1.19
N GLN A 37 -20.13 -3.65 0.19
CA GLN A 37 -19.73 -2.66 -0.81
C GLN A 37 -19.27 -1.35 -0.14
N GLY A 38 -18.13 -0.83 -0.56
CA GLY A 38 -17.47 0.32 0.05
C GLY A 38 -16.49 -0.04 1.18
N ASP A 39 -16.58 -1.24 1.75
CA ASP A 39 -15.62 -1.69 2.77
C ASP A 39 -14.33 -2.23 2.13
N VAL A 40 -13.23 -2.12 2.86
CA VAL A 40 -11.91 -2.59 2.42
C VAL A 40 -11.66 -4.02 2.89
N GLY A 41 -11.34 -4.91 1.95
CA GLY A 41 -10.96 -6.28 2.22
C GLY A 41 -9.80 -6.76 1.36
N GLU A 42 -9.50 -8.06 1.40
CA GLU A 42 -8.53 -8.69 0.51
C GLU A 42 -9.19 -9.03 -0.83
N LEU A 43 -8.58 -8.62 -1.93
CA LEU A 43 -9.04 -8.95 -3.28
C LEU A 43 -8.79 -10.43 -3.57
N CYS A 44 -9.83 -11.15 -3.93
CA CYS A 44 -9.76 -12.54 -4.36
C CYS A 44 -10.27 -12.69 -5.78
N LEU A 45 -9.57 -13.50 -6.57
CA LEU A 45 -9.86 -13.72 -7.99
C LEU A 45 -10.09 -15.22 -8.25
N LYS A 46 -11.05 -15.53 -9.12
CA LYS A 46 -11.25 -16.88 -9.64
C LYS A 46 -11.51 -16.82 -11.13
N GLY A 47 -10.86 -17.66 -11.89
CA GLY A 47 -11.00 -17.68 -13.34
C GLY A 47 -9.92 -18.50 -14.06
N PRO A 48 -10.01 -18.60 -15.39
CA PRO A 48 -9.19 -19.52 -16.19
C PRO A 48 -7.68 -19.15 -16.21
N GLY A 49 -7.33 -17.93 -15.84
CA GLY A 49 -5.94 -17.47 -15.80
C GLY A 49 -5.31 -17.52 -14.42
N VAL A 50 -6.01 -18.07 -13.40
CA VAL A 50 -5.40 -18.30 -12.09
C VAL A 50 -4.33 -19.38 -12.21
N MET A 51 -3.17 -19.13 -11.60
CA MET A 51 -2.06 -20.09 -11.59
C MET A 51 -2.47 -21.42 -10.96
N VAL A 52 -1.80 -22.50 -11.37
CA VAL A 52 -2.01 -23.83 -10.78
C VAL A 52 -1.32 -23.93 -9.42
N CYS A 53 -0.08 -23.41 -9.31
CA CYS A 53 0.70 -23.45 -8.07
C CYS A 53 1.91 -22.51 -8.18
N TYR A 54 2.56 -22.25 -7.04
CA TYR A 54 3.94 -21.77 -7.00
C TYR A 54 4.91 -22.95 -7.21
N TYR A 55 5.87 -22.78 -8.10
CA TYR A 55 6.82 -23.85 -8.44
C TYR A 55 7.64 -24.27 -7.21
N ARG A 56 7.54 -25.53 -6.81
CA ARG A 56 8.23 -26.13 -5.65
C ARG A 56 8.00 -25.39 -4.32
N ASP A 57 6.85 -24.73 -4.16
CA ASP A 57 6.47 -24.06 -2.92
C ASP A 57 5.00 -24.37 -2.59
N GLU A 58 4.82 -25.55 -1.97
CA GLU A 58 3.49 -26.04 -1.58
C GLU A 58 2.86 -25.15 -0.51
N LYS A 59 3.70 -24.61 0.40
CA LYS A 59 3.21 -23.73 1.46
C LYS A 59 2.67 -22.42 0.89
N ALA A 60 3.45 -21.73 0.06
CA ALA A 60 2.97 -20.50 -0.58
C ALA A 60 1.73 -20.77 -1.45
N THR A 61 1.65 -21.94 -2.11
CA THR A 61 0.49 -22.34 -2.88
C THR A 61 -0.74 -22.48 -2.00
N ALA A 62 -0.67 -23.22 -0.89
CA ALA A 62 -1.77 -23.43 0.04
C ALA A 62 -2.22 -22.14 0.74
N ASP A 63 -1.27 -21.24 1.05
CA ASP A 63 -1.56 -19.94 1.66
C ASP A 63 -2.32 -19.02 0.69
N THR A 64 -2.09 -19.16 -0.63
CA THR A 64 -2.57 -18.24 -1.66
C THR A 64 -3.79 -18.77 -2.42
N LEU A 65 -3.86 -20.08 -2.66
CA LEU A 65 -4.97 -20.73 -3.38
C LEU A 65 -5.85 -21.49 -2.41
N LYS A 66 -7.13 -21.08 -2.29
CA LYS A 66 -8.10 -21.69 -1.39
C LYS A 66 -9.42 -21.87 -2.15
N ASP A 67 -9.91 -23.10 -2.26
CA ASP A 67 -11.19 -23.42 -2.89
C ASP A 67 -11.37 -22.84 -4.32
N GLY A 68 -10.28 -22.82 -5.09
CA GLY A 68 -10.24 -22.27 -6.44
C GLY A 68 -10.13 -20.74 -6.52
N TRP A 69 -10.00 -20.07 -5.38
CA TRP A 69 -9.78 -18.62 -5.29
C TRP A 69 -8.31 -18.29 -5.06
N LEU A 70 -7.80 -17.35 -5.83
CA LEU A 70 -6.50 -16.72 -5.62
C LEU A 70 -6.67 -15.55 -4.65
N TYR A 71 -6.09 -15.65 -3.47
CA TYR A 71 -5.94 -14.57 -2.50
C TYR A 71 -4.73 -13.73 -2.89
N THR A 72 -4.98 -12.53 -3.43
CA THR A 72 -3.93 -11.74 -4.10
C THR A 72 -2.93 -11.09 -3.14
N GLY A 73 -3.31 -10.92 -1.87
CA GLY A 73 -2.58 -10.14 -0.90
C GLY A 73 -2.71 -8.62 -1.10
N ASP A 74 -3.52 -8.18 -2.05
CA ASP A 74 -3.82 -6.77 -2.26
C ASP A 74 -5.13 -6.41 -1.55
N LYS A 75 -5.17 -5.25 -0.89
CA LYS A 75 -6.37 -4.67 -0.31
C LYS A 75 -7.11 -3.85 -1.36
N ALA A 76 -8.40 -4.07 -1.46
CA ALA A 76 -9.26 -3.41 -2.42
C ALA A 76 -10.59 -3.02 -1.79
N MET A 77 -11.31 -2.13 -2.46
CA MET A 77 -12.71 -1.80 -2.21
C MET A 77 -13.46 -1.78 -3.54
N GLU A 78 -14.77 -2.00 -3.47
CA GLU A 78 -15.68 -1.90 -4.61
C GLU A 78 -16.60 -0.71 -4.41
N ASP A 79 -16.74 0.15 -5.43
CA ASP A 79 -17.67 1.28 -5.36
C ASP A 79 -19.12 0.87 -5.71
N GLU A 80 -20.04 1.84 -5.65
CA GLU A 80 -21.48 1.65 -5.90
C GLU A 80 -21.77 1.09 -7.29
N ASP A 81 -20.89 1.34 -8.26
CA ASP A 81 -21.02 0.90 -9.65
C ASP A 81 -20.27 -0.41 -9.94
N GLY A 82 -19.68 -1.05 -8.92
CA GLY A 82 -18.95 -2.30 -9.04
C GLY A 82 -17.49 -2.16 -9.51
N PHE A 83 -16.94 -0.94 -9.51
CA PHE A 83 -15.54 -0.73 -9.86
C PHE A 83 -14.62 -1.01 -8.69
N ILE A 84 -13.54 -1.72 -8.97
CA ILE A 84 -12.53 -2.13 -7.99
C ILE A 84 -11.43 -1.06 -7.93
N TYR A 85 -11.11 -0.65 -6.70
CA TYR A 85 -10.00 0.24 -6.38
C TYR A 85 -9.00 -0.51 -5.52
N LEU A 86 -7.73 -0.56 -5.94
CA LEU A 86 -6.67 -1.05 -5.07
C LEU A 86 -6.34 0.00 -4.03
N VAL A 87 -6.38 -0.40 -2.77
CA VAL A 87 -6.12 0.49 -1.63
C VAL A 87 -4.67 0.40 -1.19
N ASP A 88 -4.17 -0.83 -1.00
CA ASP A 88 -2.77 -1.10 -0.64
C ASP A 88 -2.47 -2.61 -0.68
N ARG A 89 -1.23 -3.00 -0.34
CA ARG A 89 -0.90 -4.39 -0.07
C ARG A 89 -1.17 -4.74 1.39
N LYS A 90 -1.75 -5.92 1.63
CA LYS A 90 -2.06 -6.43 2.98
C LYS A 90 -0.87 -6.32 3.94
N LYS A 91 0.35 -6.66 3.46
CA LYS A 91 1.61 -6.60 4.24
C LYS A 91 2.16 -5.20 4.47
N ASP A 92 1.65 -4.20 3.75
CA ASP A 92 2.10 -2.82 3.83
C ASP A 92 1.14 -1.92 4.63
N VAL A 93 -0.06 -2.43 4.95
CA VAL A 93 -1.02 -1.74 5.84
C VAL A 93 -0.35 -1.48 7.19
N ILE A 94 -0.42 -0.25 7.65
CA ILE A 94 0.13 0.19 8.95
C ILE A 94 -1.01 0.15 9.98
N ILE A 95 -0.78 -0.54 11.09
CA ILE A 95 -1.76 -0.61 12.17
C ILE A 95 -1.31 0.34 13.28
N THR A 96 -1.97 1.49 13.37
CA THR A 96 -1.64 2.54 14.35
C THR A 96 -2.81 2.82 15.27
N GLY A 97 -2.64 2.55 16.57
CA GLY A 97 -3.70 2.77 17.57
C GLY A 97 -5.00 2.01 17.28
N GLY A 98 -4.93 0.86 16.59
CA GLY A 98 -6.08 0.05 16.20
C GLY A 98 -6.71 0.44 14.85
N GLU A 99 -6.23 1.51 14.21
CA GLU A 99 -6.71 1.97 12.91
C GLU A 99 -5.80 1.47 11.77
N ASN A 100 -6.41 1.06 10.67
CA ASN A 100 -5.68 0.68 9.47
C ASN A 100 -5.34 1.92 8.64
N LEU A 101 -4.05 2.20 8.45
CA LEU A 101 -3.56 3.19 7.52
C LEU A 101 -3.07 2.53 6.24
N TYR A 102 -3.41 3.12 5.13
CA TYR A 102 -3.02 2.68 3.80
C TYR A 102 -1.94 3.61 3.25
N PRO A 103 -0.65 3.19 3.28
CA PRO A 103 0.48 3.99 2.81
C PRO A 103 0.28 4.64 1.45
N VAL A 104 -0.27 3.93 0.47
CA VAL A 104 -0.49 4.46 -0.89
C VAL A 104 -1.35 5.74 -0.89
N GLN A 105 -2.33 5.85 0.00
CA GLN A 105 -3.15 7.07 0.09
C GLN A 105 -2.34 8.27 0.54
N ILE A 106 -1.43 8.06 1.50
CA ILE A 106 -0.54 9.10 2.03
C ILE A 106 0.55 9.44 1.01
N GLU A 107 1.11 8.43 0.34
CA GLU A 107 2.09 8.58 -0.73
C GLU A 107 1.53 9.41 -1.88
N ASN A 108 0.33 9.08 -2.37
CA ASN A 108 -0.33 9.84 -3.43
C ASN A 108 -0.60 11.29 -3.04
N PHE A 109 -0.98 11.53 -1.79
CA PHE A 109 -1.19 12.87 -1.28
C PHE A 109 0.12 13.65 -1.23
N LEU A 110 1.18 13.09 -0.66
CA LEU A 110 2.49 13.73 -0.56
C LEU A 110 3.15 13.95 -1.93
N ALA A 111 2.95 13.03 -2.88
CA ALA A 111 3.49 13.15 -4.25
C ALA A 111 2.93 14.37 -5.01
N ALA A 112 1.79 14.91 -4.59
CA ALA A 112 1.24 16.16 -5.15
C ALA A 112 2.01 17.42 -4.71
N HIS A 113 2.89 17.31 -3.72
CA HIS A 113 3.69 18.45 -3.24
C HIS A 113 4.80 18.80 -4.25
N GLN A 114 4.91 20.09 -4.60
CA GLN A 114 5.76 20.57 -5.71
C GLN A 114 7.26 20.25 -5.55
N LYS A 115 7.76 20.17 -4.31
CA LYS A 115 9.17 19.93 -4.00
C LYS A 115 9.52 18.44 -3.91
N ILE A 116 8.54 17.56 -3.83
CA ILE A 116 8.77 16.11 -3.66
C ILE A 116 9.05 15.47 -5.01
N MET A 117 10.16 14.74 -5.11
CA MET A 117 10.51 13.91 -6.26
C MET A 117 9.90 12.52 -6.15
N ASP A 118 10.04 11.89 -4.97
CA ASP A 118 9.52 10.56 -4.69
C ASP A 118 9.21 10.43 -3.20
N VAL A 119 8.30 9.52 -2.86
CA VAL A 119 7.90 9.31 -1.46
C VAL A 119 7.52 7.86 -1.22
N ALA A 120 7.91 7.35 -0.05
CA ALA A 120 7.48 6.07 0.47
C ALA A 120 6.97 6.23 1.89
N VAL A 121 5.87 5.57 2.22
CA VAL A 121 5.35 5.54 3.59
C VAL A 121 5.43 4.11 4.12
N ILE A 122 6.01 3.95 5.29
CA ILE A 122 6.18 2.66 5.99
C ILE A 122 5.70 2.76 7.42
N GLY A 123 5.27 1.61 7.98
CA GLY A 123 5.08 1.46 9.42
C GLY A 123 6.42 1.24 10.10
N LEU A 124 6.69 2.01 11.15
CA LEU A 124 7.78 1.73 12.09
C LEU A 124 7.19 1.43 13.48
N PRO A 125 7.82 0.54 14.26
CA PRO A 125 7.36 0.20 15.59
C PRO A 125 7.24 1.43 16.50
N ASP A 126 6.16 1.49 17.26
CA ASP A 126 5.91 2.50 18.31
C ASP A 126 5.35 1.80 19.55
N SER A 127 5.91 2.12 20.71
CA SER A 127 5.58 1.45 21.97
C SER A 127 4.14 1.67 22.44
N ARG A 128 3.48 2.74 22.00
CA ARG A 128 2.12 3.10 22.41
C ARG A 128 1.07 2.75 21.37
N LEU A 129 1.42 2.90 20.07
CA LEU A 129 0.46 2.79 18.99
C LEU A 129 0.60 1.49 18.17
N GLY A 130 1.59 0.65 18.51
CA GLY A 130 2.00 -0.50 17.72
C GLY A 130 2.89 -0.09 16.55
N GLU A 131 2.36 0.66 15.62
CA GLU A 131 3.12 1.26 14.51
C GLU A 131 2.80 2.73 14.35
N ILE A 132 3.73 3.49 13.76
CA ILE A 132 3.51 4.85 13.28
C ILE A 132 3.82 4.96 11.81
N ALA A 133 3.02 5.74 11.10
CA ALA A 133 3.30 6.08 9.71
C ALA A 133 4.55 6.99 9.64
N THR A 134 5.56 6.52 8.92
CA THR A 134 6.80 7.25 8.66
C THR A 134 6.92 7.52 7.17
N ALA A 135 7.00 8.79 6.78
CA ALA A 135 7.21 9.20 5.40
C ALA A 135 8.70 9.37 5.12
N ILE A 136 9.21 8.64 4.14
CA ILE A 136 10.54 8.81 3.58
C ILE A 136 10.37 9.62 2.30
N ILE A 137 10.95 10.81 2.26
CA ILE A 137 10.71 11.81 1.22
C ILE A 137 12.02 12.15 0.52
N GLN A 138 12.04 11.94 -0.79
CA GLN A 138 13.11 12.39 -1.66
C GLN A 138 12.71 13.74 -2.27
N ILE A 139 13.53 14.75 -2.04
CA ILE A 139 13.32 16.10 -2.55
C ILE A 139 13.92 16.22 -3.95
N LYS A 140 13.29 17.03 -4.80
CA LYS A 140 13.79 17.36 -6.14
C LYS A 140 15.14 18.05 -6.07
N ASP A 141 16.00 17.77 -7.03
CA ASP A 141 17.32 18.39 -7.12
C ASP A 141 17.24 19.92 -7.11
N GLY A 142 18.11 20.53 -6.32
CA GLY A 142 18.17 21.99 -6.18
C GLY A 142 17.06 22.61 -5.31
N MET A 143 16.16 21.80 -4.75
CA MET A 143 15.13 22.26 -3.82
C MET A 143 15.48 21.93 -2.37
N THR A 144 14.94 22.70 -1.44
CA THR A 144 14.99 22.44 0.01
C THR A 144 13.57 22.38 0.55
N CYS A 145 13.32 21.50 1.50
CA CYS A 145 12.04 21.37 2.17
C CYS A 145 12.29 21.03 3.64
N THR A 146 11.49 21.59 4.53
CA THR A 146 11.59 21.29 5.96
C THR A 146 10.49 20.35 6.41
N GLU A 147 10.67 19.77 7.59
CA GLU A 147 9.65 18.92 8.20
C GLU A 147 8.38 19.71 8.50
N GLU A 148 8.52 21.00 8.90
CA GLU A 148 7.40 21.89 9.16
C GLU A 148 6.55 22.13 7.90
N GLU A 149 7.19 22.36 6.73
CA GLU A 149 6.47 22.52 5.46
C GLU A 149 5.65 21.27 5.11
N ILE A 150 6.23 20.08 5.30
CA ILE A 150 5.50 18.83 5.04
C ILE A 150 4.37 18.63 6.04
N ASN A 151 4.61 18.93 7.33
CA ASN A 151 3.57 18.85 8.35
C ASN A 151 2.41 19.82 8.08
N GLU A 152 2.70 21.06 7.64
CA GLU A 152 1.69 22.03 7.25
C GLU A 152 0.89 21.54 6.04
N PHE A 153 1.56 21.02 5.00
CA PHE A 153 0.89 20.41 3.84
C PHE A 153 -0.04 19.28 4.26
N CYS A 154 0.39 18.44 5.20
CA CYS A 154 -0.40 17.33 5.74
C CYS A 154 -1.58 17.77 6.62
N MET A 155 -1.74 19.06 6.95
CA MET A 155 -2.89 19.54 7.75
C MET A 155 -4.24 19.31 7.08
N SER A 156 -4.28 19.20 5.75
CA SER A 156 -5.49 18.86 4.99
C SER A 156 -5.86 17.38 5.06
N LEU A 157 -4.94 16.49 5.50
CA LEU A 157 -5.26 15.11 5.79
C LEU A 157 -5.96 14.96 7.15
N PRO A 158 -6.87 13.98 7.31
CA PRO A 158 -7.36 13.57 8.62
C PRO A 158 -6.19 13.29 9.57
N ARG A 159 -6.33 13.69 10.83
CA ARG A 159 -5.24 13.60 11.83
C ARG A 159 -4.60 12.21 11.92
N TYR A 160 -5.39 11.15 11.85
CA TYR A 160 -4.91 9.78 11.95
C TYR A 160 -4.08 9.34 10.73
N LYS A 161 -4.28 9.99 9.56
CA LYS A 161 -3.52 9.71 8.32
C LYS A 161 -2.21 10.50 8.19
N ARG A 162 -1.96 11.50 9.06
CA ARG A 162 -0.75 12.31 8.99
C ARG A 162 0.46 11.48 9.42
N PRO A 163 1.57 11.48 8.63
CA PRO A 163 2.80 10.86 9.06
C PRO A 163 3.23 11.42 10.42
N ARG A 164 3.68 10.57 11.32
CA ARG A 164 4.19 10.98 12.64
C ARG A 164 5.70 11.19 12.64
N LYS A 165 6.36 10.70 11.61
CA LYS A 165 7.80 10.87 11.40
C LYS A 165 8.05 11.15 9.93
N ILE A 166 8.94 12.09 9.66
CA ILE A 166 9.38 12.45 8.31
C ILE A 166 10.89 12.24 8.27
N ILE A 167 11.37 11.61 7.19
CA ILE A 167 12.79 11.36 6.95
C ILE A 167 13.07 11.82 5.52
N PHE A 168 13.99 12.76 5.36
CA PHE A 168 14.45 13.15 4.02
C PHE A 168 15.59 12.24 3.60
N ALA A 169 15.33 11.39 2.59
CA ALA A 169 16.28 10.43 2.06
C ALA A 169 15.82 9.93 0.69
N ASP A 170 16.73 9.24 -0.01
CA ASP A 170 16.41 8.56 -1.28
C ASP A 170 15.39 7.44 -1.08
N VAL A 171 14.48 7.30 -2.02
CA VAL A 171 13.48 6.23 -2.05
C VAL A 171 14.00 5.10 -2.96
N PRO A 172 14.47 3.97 -2.38
CA PRO A 172 15.02 2.89 -3.17
C PRO A 172 13.93 2.18 -3.99
N ARG A 173 14.24 1.96 -5.27
CA ARG A 173 13.41 1.21 -6.19
C ARG A 173 14.16 0.01 -6.74
N ASN A 174 13.45 -1.08 -6.94
CA ASN A 174 14.02 -2.26 -7.60
C ASN A 174 14.13 -2.03 -9.13
N PRO A 175 14.79 -2.94 -9.88
CA PRO A 175 14.94 -2.79 -11.34
C PRO A 175 13.62 -2.70 -12.11
N THR A 176 12.49 -3.13 -11.53
CA THR A 176 11.16 -2.99 -12.13
C THR A 176 10.46 -1.68 -11.76
N GLY A 177 11.14 -0.76 -11.05
CA GLY A 177 10.63 0.55 -10.64
C GLY A 177 9.75 0.54 -9.38
N LYS A 178 9.59 -0.60 -8.69
CA LYS A 178 8.78 -0.69 -7.47
C LYS A 178 9.58 -0.26 -6.23
N ILE A 179 8.96 0.50 -5.34
CA ILE A 179 9.55 0.91 -4.06
C ILE A 179 9.89 -0.33 -3.21
N GLU A 180 11.10 -0.36 -2.68
CA GLU A 180 11.61 -1.43 -1.80
C GLU A 180 11.26 -1.16 -0.32
N LYS A 181 9.96 -1.12 0.04
CA LYS A 181 9.50 -0.90 1.43
C LYS A 181 10.17 -1.83 2.46
N PRO A 182 10.42 -3.13 2.19
CA PRO A 182 11.15 -3.98 3.13
C PRO A 182 12.56 -3.49 3.45
N LYS A 183 13.27 -2.93 2.46
CA LYS A 183 14.60 -2.33 2.65
C LYS A 183 14.52 -1.09 3.54
N LEU A 184 13.53 -0.22 3.31
CA LEU A 184 13.30 0.96 4.14
C LEU A 184 12.97 0.59 5.59
N ARG A 185 12.11 -0.43 5.80
CA ARG A 185 11.81 -0.92 7.16
C ARG A 185 13.05 -1.43 7.88
N LYS A 186 13.96 -2.13 7.16
CA LYS A 186 15.23 -2.58 7.73
C LYS A 186 16.17 -1.41 8.05
N MET A 187 16.23 -0.39 7.19
CA MET A 187 17.10 0.78 7.38
C MET A 187 16.67 1.67 8.55
N TYR A 188 15.36 1.84 8.75
CA TYR A 188 14.80 2.82 9.70
C TYR A 188 14.06 2.18 10.87
N GLY A 189 13.90 0.86 10.90
CA GLY A 189 13.38 0.10 12.04
C GLY A 189 14.37 0.04 13.20
N ALA A 190 13.97 -0.59 14.31
CA ALA A 190 14.78 -0.68 15.55
C ALA A 190 16.20 -1.24 15.34
N GLU A 191 16.38 -2.09 14.34
CA GLU A 191 17.71 -2.65 13.98
C GLU A 191 18.59 -1.64 13.24
N GLY A 192 18.03 -0.66 12.53
CA GLY A 192 18.78 0.35 11.77
C GLY A 192 19.27 1.53 12.60
N ILE A 193 18.69 1.77 13.79
CA ILE A 193 19.10 2.86 14.69
C ILE A 193 20.46 2.57 15.35
N VAL A 194 20.79 1.29 15.52
CA VAL A 194 22.07 0.88 16.17
C VAL A 194 23.27 1.13 15.25
N ASP A 195 23.11 0.96 13.93
CA ASP A 195 24.22 1.13 12.98
C ASP A 195 24.59 2.60 12.70
N SER A 196 23.65 3.54 12.89
CA SER A 196 23.92 4.97 12.66
C SER A 196 24.64 5.67 13.83
N GLN A 197 24.59 5.09 15.04
CA GLN A 197 25.31 5.61 16.21
C GLN A 197 26.76 5.11 16.33
N ASN A 198 27.12 4.05 15.58
CA ASN A 198 28.48 3.51 15.58
C ASN A 198 29.39 4.04 14.45
N LYS A 199 28.94 5.04 13.68
CA LYS A 199 29.71 5.71 12.62
C LYS A 199 30.03 7.17 12.90
N SER A 200 30.21 7.53 14.19
CA SER A 200 30.73 8.84 14.61
C SER A 200 32.15 8.69 15.11
#